data_9eb0bcc14e64e452e92c174ef867d331
#
_entry.id   9eb0bcc14e64e452e92c174ef867d331
#
_cell.length_a   1.000
_cell.length_b   1.000
_cell.length_c   1.000
_cell.angle_alpha   90.00
_cell.angle_beta   90.00
_cell.angle_gamma   90.00
#
_symmetry.space_group_name_H-M   'P 1'
#
loop_
_entity.id
_entity.type
_entity.pdbx_description
1 polymer ?
#
loop_
_entity_poly.entity_id
_entity_poly.type
_entity_poly.pdbx_seq_one_letter_code
_entity_poly.pdbx_strand_id
1 'polypeptide(L)' 'MAKANPVQIQKHLKGVDYPANKQELIQHAQRQGADQKVISLLEQLPEEDEYENPTDLNKAIGEIE' A
#
# COMPACT_ATOMS: atom_id res chain seq x y z
N MET A 1 11.38 9.60 14.34
CA MET A 1 10.64 9.59 13.15
C MET A 1 9.97 8.29 12.86
N ALA A 2 8.71 8.32 12.68
CA ALA A 2 7.96 7.09 12.47
C ALA A 2 7.98 6.72 10.99
N LYS A 3 8.46 5.54 10.70
CA LYS A 3 8.28 4.96 9.39
C LYS A 3 6.97 4.22 9.37
N ALA A 4 6.38 4.11 8.19
CA ALA A 4 5.18 3.31 8.06
C ALA A 4 5.50 1.87 8.41
N ASN A 5 4.68 1.28 9.24
CA ASN A 5 4.88 -0.09 9.69
C ASN A 5 4.29 -1.04 8.64
N PRO A 6 5.10 -1.95 8.07
CA PRO A 6 4.57 -2.89 7.08
C PRO A 6 3.39 -3.70 7.59
N VAL A 7 3.38 -4.02 8.89
CA VAL A 7 2.26 -4.76 9.47
C VAL A 7 0.99 -3.95 9.41
N GLN A 8 1.06 -2.65 9.71
CA GLN A 8 -0.12 -1.78 9.64
C GLN A 8 -0.60 -1.62 8.21
N ILE A 9 0.34 -1.47 7.28
CA ILE A 9 0.00 -1.35 5.88
C ILE A 9 -0.75 -2.60 5.41
N GLN A 10 -0.24 -3.77 5.74
CA GLN A 10 -0.89 -5.01 5.37
C GLN A 10 -2.25 -5.17 6.03
N LYS A 11 -2.40 -4.68 7.24
CA LYS A 11 -3.68 -4.73 7.93
C LYS A 11 -4.74 -3.95 7.18
N HIS A 12 -4.39 -2.77 6.67
CA HIS A 12 -5.32 -1.94 5.91
C HIS A 12 -5.55 -2.46 4.50
N LEU A 13 -4.66 -3.30 4.00
CA LEU A 13 -4.77 -3.86 2.66
C LEU A 13 -5.24 -5.31 2.68
N LYS A 14 -5.62 -5.81 3.83
CA LYS A 14 -6.13 -7.16 3.92
C LYS A 14 -7.38 -7.31 3.06
N GLY A 15 -7.42 -8.36 2.26
CA GLY A 15 -8.56 -8.63 1.39
C GLY A 15 -8.48 -7.98 0.03
N VAL A 16 -7.41 -7.22 -0.26
CA VAL A 16 -7.26 -6.65 -1.59
C VAL A 16 -7.06 -7.76 -2.61
N ASP A 17 -7.64 -7.58 -3.78
CA ASP A 17 -7.49 -8.55 -4.87
C ASP A 17 -6.21 -8.27 -5.63
N TYR A 18 -5.32 -9.22 -5.62
CA TYR A 18 -4.10 -9.13 -6.42
C TYR A 18 -4.31 -9.84 -7.75
N PRO A 19 -3.68 -9.37 -8.82
CA PRO A 19 -2.79 -8.18 -8.85
C PRO A 19 -3.56 -6.89 -8.66
N ALA A 20 -2.90 -5.93 -8.02
CA ALA A 20 -3.51 -4.63 -7.76
C ALA A 20 -2.53 -3.52 -8.12
N ASN A 21 -3.07 -2.44 -8.66
CA ASN A 21 -2.24 -1.28 -8.96
C ASN A 21 -2.39 -0.23 -7.85
N LYS A 22 -1.64 0.86 -7.99
CA LYS A 22 -1.63 1.93 -7.00
C LYS A 22 -3.02 2.41 -6.65
N GLN A 23 -3.85 2.68 -7.65
CA GLN A 23 -5.18 3.24 -7.40
C GLN A 23 -6.07 2.26 -6.66
N GLU A 24 -6.00 1.00 -7.02
CA GLU A 24 -6.78 -0.02 -6.34
C GLU A 24 -6.35 -0.15 -4.88
N LEU A 25 -5.06 -0.07 -4.62
CA LEU A 25 -4.54 -0.13 -3.27
C LEU A 25 -5.02 1.06 -2.45
N ILE A 26 -4.97 2.25 -3.02
CA ILE A 26 -5.43 3.45 -2.33
C ILE A 26 -6.91 3.36 -2.01
N GLN A 27 -7.71 2.98 -2.98
CA GLN A 27 -9.15 2.87 -2.76
C GLN A 27 -9.47 1.85 -1.67
N HIS A 28 -8.79 0.71 -1.71
CA HIS A 28 -9.02 -0.32 -0.71
C HIS A 28 -8.63 0.17 0.67
N ALA A 29 -7.48 0.82 0.78
CA ALA A 29 -7.02 1.35 2.05
C ALA A 29 -8.00 2.40 2.62
N GLN A 30 -8.53 3.25 1.75
CA GLN A 30 -9.51 4.24 2.18
C GLN A 30 -10.77 3.58 2.73
N ARG A 31 -11.22 2.52 2.11
CA ARG A 31 -12.39 1.77 2.59
C ARG A 31 -12.12 1.14 3.94
N GLN A 32 -10.89 0.73 4.19
CA GLN A 32 -10.52 0.13 5.46
C GLN A 32 -10.25 1.17 6.54
N GLY A 33 -10.35 2.45 6.20
CA GLY A 33 -10.13 3.50 7.18
C GLY A 33 -8.67 3.80 7.45
N ALA A 34 -7.81 3.56 6.47
CA ALA A 34 -6.38 3.84 6.64
C ALA A 34 -6.15 5.33 6.90
N ASP A 35 -5.15 5.63 7.73
CA ASP A 35 -4.85 7.02 8.03
C ASP A 35 -4.09 7.66 6.87
N GLN A 36 -3.90 8.97 6.98
CA GLN A 36 -3.29 9.75 5.91
C GLN A 36 -1.87 9.30 5.61
N LYS A 37 -1.16 8.81 6.60
CA LYS A 37 0.21 8.34 6.38
C LYS A 37 0.26 7.16 5.44
N VAL A 38 -0.66 6.22 5.61
CA VAL A 38 -0.72 5.06 4.73
C VAL A 38 -1.13 5.49 3.32
N ILE A 39 -2.11 6.36 3.21
CA ILE A 39 -2.56 6.85 1.90
C ILE A 39 -1.44 7.59 1.19
N SER A 40 -0.75 8.48 1.90
CA SER A 40 0.35 9.24 1.32
C SER A 40 1.46 8.33 0.83
N LEU A 41 1.75 7.29 1.58
CA LEU A 41 2.78 6.34 1.21
C LEU A 41 2.39 5.61 -0.07
N LEU A 42 1.16 5.17 -0.17
CA LEU A 42 0.67 4.50 -1.37
C LEU A 42 0.69 5.43 -2.57
N GLU A 43 0.43 6.72 -2.36
CA GLU A 43 0.47 7.69 -3.44
C GLU A 43 1.86 7.88 -4.04
N GLN A 44 2.89 7.53 -3.31
CA GLN A 44 4.25 7.62 -3.80
C GLN A 44 4.65 6.44 -4.69
N LEU A 45 3.82 5.42 -4.77
CA LEU A 45 4.12 4.27 -5.61
C LEU A 45 4.02 4.65 -7.09
N PRO A 46 4.82 4.00 -7.96
CA PRO A 46 4.70 4.23 -9.40
C PRO A 46 3.33 3.82 -9.91
N GLU A 47 2.71 4.66 -10.73
CA GLU A 47 1.38 4.39 -11.25
C GLU A 47 1.36 3.25 -12.27
N GLU A 48 2.48 3.00 -12.89
CA GLU A 48 2.58 2.01 -13.95
C GLU A 48 2.71 0.58 -13.43
N ASP A 49 3.07 0.45 -12.15
CA ASP A 49 3.37 -0.87 -11.60
C ASP A 49 2.12 -1.53 -11.06
N GLU A 50 2.10 -2.85 -11.22
CA GLU A 50 1.12 -3.69 -10.55
C GLU A 50 1.84 -4.58 -9.56
N TYR A 51 1.18 -4.86 -8.47
CA TYR A 51 1.74 -5.70 -7.41
C TYR A 51 0.98 -7.01 -7.38
N GLU A 52 1.70 -8.10 -7.55
CA GLU A 52 1.07 -9.42 -7.69
C GLU A 52 0.75 -10.06 -6.34
N ASN A 53 1.43 -9.60 -5.29
CA ASN A 53 1.24 -10.16 -3.96
C ASN A 53 1.72 -9.16 -2.91
N PRO A 54 1.39 -9.38 -1.63
CA PRO A 54 1.80 -8.45 -0.58
C PRO A 54 3.30 -8.27 -0.44
N THR A 55 4.08 -9.29 -0.76
CA THR A 55 5.53 -9.22 -0.67
C THR A 55 6.09 -8.18 -1.65
N ASP A 56 5.57 -8.19 -2.89
CA ASP A 56 6.00 -7.22 -3.90
C ASP A 56 5.66 -5.81 -3.45
N LEU A 57 4.49 -5.64 -2.88
CA LEU A 57 4.08 -4.34 -2.38
C LEU A 57 4.99 -3.87 -1.25
N ASN A 58 5.32 -4.76 -0.32
CA ASN A 58 6.20 -4.41 0.79
C ASN A 58 7.57 -3.98 0.30
N LYS A 59 8.10 -4.64 -0.73
CA LYS A 59 9.37 -4.24 -1.31
C LYS A 59 9.31 -2.83 -1.86
N ALA A 60 8.25 -2.53 -2.60
CA ALA A 60 8.09 -1.21 -3.19
C ALA A 60 7.99 -0.13 -2.10
N ILE A 61 7.26 -0.41 -1.05
CA ILE A 61 7.12 0.53 0.06
C ILE A 61 8.47 0.75 0.74
N GLY A 62 9.23 -0.30 0.93
CA GLY A 62 10.54 -0.19 1.52
C GLY A 62 11.49 0.68 0.71
N GLU A 63 11.35 0.67 -0.60
CA GLU A 63 12.17 1.51 -1.47
C GLU A 63 11.80 2.99 -1.37
N ILE A 64 10.56 3.30 -1.05
CA ILE A 64 10.11 4.67 -0.90
C ILE A 64 10.63 5.28 0.40
N GLU A 65 10.65 4.49 1.44
CA GLU A 65 11.13 4.95 2.73
C GLU A 65 12.66 5.02 2.74
#